data_5f7ae4e99887b3356e50e096526ede0a
#
_entry.id   5f7ae4e99887b3356e50e096526ede0a
#
_cell.length_a   1.000
_cell.length_b   1.000
_cell.length_c   1.000
_cell.angle_alpha   90.00
_cell.angle_beta   90.00
_cell.angle_gamma   90.00
#
_symmetry.space_group_name_H-M   'P 1'
#
loop_
_entity.id
_entity.type
_entity.pdbx_description
1 polymer ?
#
loop_
_entity_poly.entity_id
_entity_poly.type
_entity_poly.pdbx_seq_one_letter_code
_entity_poly.pdbx_strand_id
1 'polypeptide(L)'
;MSLHVTGERPENDVYELAFSPPLDRISGIRLDAMVDPESPGKGAGRDEKGNFVLSEIEVVARPANRPDVKGTPIKLARAEADFSQAGLPVSEAIDGKTGKDNGWSVSGHTKKEPRWAEFFFQQPFQLDDETVLSVKLRFESQHTHHTLALFRMSATDEKQPEGDDAKVAAILRKNPQQRNDADRAALREHFRMYHWGPTDEIARKLAAARRDFAKLQSDAKPVKVMVMDTREKPRETFVLVKGIYNDVTDQKVVADVPGMLPPLPEKSDGTPPTRLDLARWIVSPQNPLTARVIVNRYWQTFFGRGIVSTMDDFGLQGTQPTHPELLDWLAVEFVESGWDVKEMHRLIVTSETYRQSSHVTSELLENDPDNRLLSRAPRYRMPSWMIRDHALAASGLLNRSIGGPPVKPYQPDGIWAEATFGKIRYQTDTGDKLYRRSLYTFWRRIVGPTVFFDSAKRQTCEVETNLTNTPLHALTTLNDITYVEAARVLAERMIHEHKNKLDRITAAFVNLTSRPPTPAELELLTMRVDAYVDQYRKLPQEAAELLAIGDQPRDTSLDPAEHAAYTTLYNTLMNLDEVLVKP
;
A
#
# COMPACT_ATOMS: atom_id res chain seq x y z
N MET A 1 -16.73 -33.63 -31.79
CA MET A 1 -15.87 -34.48 -32.65
C MET A 1 -14.44 -34.14 -32.31
N SER A 2 -13.56 -35.13 -32.07
CA SER A 2 -12.11 -34.89 -31.88
C SER A 2 -11.39 -35.12 -33.20
N LEU A 3 -10.30 -34.41 -33.41
CA LEU A 3 -9.46 -34.46 -34.60
C LEU A 3 -8.14 -35.13 -34.21
N HIS A 4 -7.77 -36.20 -34.92
CA HIS A 4 -6.51 -36.90 -34.74
C HIS A 4 -5.60 -36.56 -35.94
N VAL A 5 -4.43 -36.04 -35.63
CA VAL A 5 -3.46 -35.62 -36.68
C VAL A 5 -2.52 -36.76 -36.98
N THR A 6 -2.57 -37.21 -38.23
CA THR A 6 -1.76 -38.34 -38.77
C THR A 6 -0.84 -37.88 -39.88
N GLY A 7 0.08 -38.74 -40.33
CA GLY A 7 1.01 -38.46 -41.42
C GLY A 7 2.37 -37.93 -40.94
N GLU A 8 3.08 -37.25 -41.85
CA GLU A 8 4.42 -36.70 -41.60
C GLU A 8 4.45 -35.73 -40.44
N ARG A 9 5.60 -35.58 -39.81
CA ARG A 9 5.85 -34.63 -38.69
C ARG A 9 6.86 -33.60 -39.17
N PRO A 10 6.41 -32.52 -39.82
CA PRO A 10 7.30 -31.45 -40.25
C PRO A 10 7.87 -30.71 -39.02
N GLU A 11 8.96 -29.99 -39.22
CA GLU A 11 9.57 -29.17 -38.17
C GLU A 11 8.59 -28.10 -37.66
N ASN A 12 7.87 -27.44 -38.57
CA ASN A 12 6.81 -26.48 -38.33
C ASN A 12 5.58 -26.86 -39.15
N ASP A 13 4.38 -26.53 -38.66
CA ASP A 13 3.13 -26.87 -39.31
C ASP A 13 2.05 -25.83 -39.07
N VAL A 14 1.05 -25.80 -39.97
CA VAL A 14 -0.14 -24.96 -39.86
C VAL A 14 -1.38 -25.80 -40.08
N TYR A 15 -2.22 -25.92 -39.05
CA TYR A 15 -3.49 -26.62 -39.18
C TYR A 15 -4.56 -25.63 -39.58
N GLU A 16 -5.25 -25.86 -40.69
CA GLU A 16 -6.40 -25.06 -41.10
C GLU A 16 -7.68 -25.89 -40.97
N LEU A 17 -8.61 -25.41 -40.21
CA LEU A 17 -9.88 -26.06 -39.90
C LEU A 17 -11.02 -25.17 -40.39
N ALA A 18 -12.04 -25.76 -41.00
CA ALA A 18 -13.26 -25.06 -41.40
C ALA A 18 -14.45 -25.76 -40.75
N PHE A 19 -15.30 -25.03 -40.06
CA PHE A 19 -16.52 -25.57 -39.45
C PHE A 19 -17.62 -24.52 -39.33
N SER A 20 -18.88 -24.98 -39.33
CA SER A 20 -20.05 -24.14 -39.09
C SER A 20 -20.68 -24.60 -37.77
N PRO A 21 -20.51 -23.86 -36.68
CA PRO A 21 -21.19 -24.18 -35.45
C PRO A 21 -22.70 -23.91 -35.59
N PRO A 22 -23.58 -24.71 -34.96
CA PRO A 22 -25.02 -24.50 -35.00
C PRO A 22 -25.44 -23.35 -34.03
N LEU A 23 -24.91 -22.16 -34.24
CA LEU A 23 -25.09 -20.95 -33.41
C LEU A 23 -25.30 -19.76 -34.36
N ASP A 24 -26.27 -18.89 -34.01
CA ASP A 24 -26.51 -17.65 -34.77
C ASP A 24 -25.47 -16.58 -34.46
N ARG A 25 -24.76 -16.71 -33.33
CA ARG A 25 -23.73 -15.79 -32.88
C ARG A 25 -22.66 -16.54 -32.13
N ILE A 26 -21.42 -16.11 -32.25
CA ILE A 26 -20.28 -16.63 -31.48
C ILE A 26 -19.54 -15.51 -30.77
N SER A 27 -19.09 -15.78 -29.55
CA SER A 27 -18.30 -14.89 -28.71
C SER A 27 -16.89 -15.42 -28.44
N GLY A 28 -16.64 -16.70 -28.69
CA GLY A 28 -15.34 -17.32 -28.50
C GLY A 28 -15.26 -18.75 -29.00
N ILE A 29 -14.05 -19.27 -29.03
CA ILE A 29 -13.73 -20.67 -29.38
C ILE A 29 -12.85 -21.28 -28.28
N ARG A 30 -12.98 -22.59 -28.11
CA ARG A 30 -12.19 -23.38 -27.18
C ARG A 30 -11.44 -24.48 -27.91
N LEU A 31 -10.17 -24.63 -27.56
CA LEU A 31 -9.29 -25.71 -27.98
C LEU A 31 -9.03 -26.64 -26.80
N ASP A 32 -9.48 -27.88 -26.88
CA ASP A 32 -9.13 -28.93 -25.95
C ASP A 32 -7.97 -29.76 -26.55
N ALA A 33 -6.78 -29.66 -25.98
CA ALA A 33 -5.62 -30.47 -26.32
C ALA A 33 -5.69 -31.80 -25.54
N MET A 34 -5.96 -32.88 -26.23
CA MET A 34 -6.22 -34.19 -25.63
C MET A 34 -4.96 -35.06 -25.65
N VAL A 35 -4.83 -35.93 -24.68
CA VAL A 35 -3.72 -36.91 -24.65
C VAL A 35 -3.94 -37.97 -25.72
N ASP A 36 -2.94 -38.18 -26.57
CA ASP A 36 -2.92 -39.22 -27.59
C ASP A 36 -1.95 -40.34 -27.20
N PRO A 37 -2.46 -41.53 -26.82
CA PRO A 37 -1.62 -42.67 -26.47
C PRO A 37 -0.75 -43.20 -27.64
N GLU A 38 -1.12 -42.90 -28.88
CA GLU A 38 -0.43 -43.34 -30.08
C GLU A 38 0.64 -42.34 -30.55
N SER A 39 0.64 -41.10 -30.00
CA SER A 39 1.68 -40.13 -30.31
C SER A 39 3.05 -40.59 -29.76
N PRO A 40 4.18 -40.18 -30.38
CA PRO A 40 5.51 -40.61 -29.93
C PRO A 40 5.79 -40.35 -28.44
N GLY A 41 5.37 -39.15 -27.97
CA GLY A 41 5.51 -38.76 -26.60
C GLY A 41 4.38 -39.19 -25.69
N LYS A 42 3.31 -39.82 -26.19
CA LYS A 42 2.09 -40.23 -25.49
C LYS A 42 1.47 -39.06 -24.70
N GLY A 43 1.45 -37.87 -25.30
CA GLY A 43 0.95 -36.62 -24.74
C GLY A 43 -0.01 -35.90 -25.70
N ALA A 44 -0.26 -34.61 -25.46
CA ALA A 44 -1.10 -33.80 -26.34
C ALA A 44 -0.37 -33.35 -27.63
N GLY A 45 0.96 -33.39 -27.62
CA GLY A 45 1.79 -33.02 -28.77
C GLY A 45 2.41 -34.20 -29.49
N ARG A 46 2.89 -33.93 -30.72
CA ARG A 46 3.52 -34.90 -31.64
C ARG A 46 5.03 -34.97 -31.46
N ASP A 47 5.64 -34.20 -30.58
CA ASP A 47 7.07 -34.32 -30.28
C ASP A 47 7.37 -35.60 -29.47
N GLU A 48 8.64 -35.95 -29.33
CA GLU A 48 9.06 -37.14 -28.60
C GLU A 48 8.74 -37.13 -27.09
N LYS A 49 8.43 -35.95 -26.54
CA LYS A 49 8.10 -35.74 -25.13
C LYS A 49 6.61 -35.53 -24.89
N GLY A 50 5.79 -35.44 -25.95
CA GLY A 50 4.33 -35.25 -25.86
C GLY A 50 3.88 -33.82 -25.61
N ASN A 51 4.75 -32.84 -25.91
CA ASN A 51 4.44 -31.41 -25.77
C ASN A 51 4.06 -30.78 -27.11
N PHE A 52 3.51 -29.57 -27.09
CA PHE A 52 3.26 -28.72 -28.26
C PHE A 52 3.53 -27.27 -27.93
N VAL A 53 3.70 -26.42 -28.95
CA VAL A 53 3.76 -24.97 -28.86
C VAL A 53 2.88 -24.36 -29.92
N LEU A 54 1.72 -23.84 -29.56
CA LEU A 54 0.82 -23.10 -30.41
C LEU A 54 1.31 -21.65 -30.49
N SER A 55 1.98 -21.29 -31.57
CA SER A 55 2.58 -19.98 -31.74
C SER A 55 1.53 -18.88 -31.97
N GLU A 56 0.48 -19.19 -32.76
CA GLU A 56 -0.58 -18.21 -33.06
C GLU A 56 -1.86 -18.94 -33.47
N ILE A 57 -3.01 -18.36 -33.11
CA ILE A 57 -4.33 -18.78 -33.57
C ILE A 57 -5.01 -17.63 -34.31
N GLU A 58 -5.46 -17.88 -35.53
CA GLU A 58 -6.19 -16.93 -36.35
C GLU A 58 -7.61 -17.44 -36.61
N VAL A 59 -8.61 -16.56 -36.56
CA VAL A 59 -10.01 -16.88 -36.85
C VAL A 59 -10.51 -15.96 -37.95
N VAL A 60 -11.10 -16.55 -38.99
CA VAL A 60 -11.61 -15.85 -40.18
C VAL A 60 -13.01 -16.37 -40.49
N ALA A 61 -13.97 -15.48 -40.72
CA ALA A 61 -15.28 -15.83 -41.26
C ALA A 61 -15.25 -15.80 -42.78
N ARG A 62 -15.69 -16.86 -43.42
CA ARG A 62 -15.72 -16.97 -44.89
C ARG A 62 -17.09 -17.44 -45.37
N PRO A 63 -17.51 -17.06 -46.60
CA PRO A 63 -18.68 -17.68 -47.25
C PRO A 63 -18.44 -19.18 -47.52
N ALA A 64 -19.40 -20.03 -47.13
CA ALA A 64 -19.31 -21.49 -47.32
C ALA A 64 -19.12 -21.90 -48.76
N ASN A 65 -19.74 -21.18 -49.70
CA ASN A 65 -19.75 -21.48 -51.14
C ASN A 65 -18.55 -20.92 -51.92
N ARG A 66 -17.63 -20.19 -51.24
CA ARG A 66 -16.46 -19.56 -51.91
C ARG A 66 -15.22 -19.64 -51.01
N PRO A 67 -14.58 -20.80 -50.91
CA PRO A 67 -13.42 -21.01 -50.06
C PRO A 67 -12.16 -20.21 -50.49
N ASP A 68 -12.11 -19.77 -51.71
CA ASP A 68 -11.03 -18.98 -52.34
C ASP A 68 -11.12 -17.47 -52.03
N VAL A 69 -12.24 -17.00 -51.49
CA VAL A 69 -12.41 -15.58 -51.14
C VAL A 69 -11.75 -15.30 -49.79
N LYS A 70 -10.97 -14.21 -49.76
CA LYS A 70 -10.38 -13.71 -48.51
C LYS A 70 -11.48 -13.36 -47.51
N GLY A 71 -11.59 -14.14 -46.40
CA GLY A 71 -12.63 -13.93 -45.40
C GLY A 71 -12.37 -12.71 -44.53
N THR A 72 -13.33 -12.42 -43.66
CA THR A 72 -13.25 -11.33 -42.67
C THR A 72 -12.55 -11.82 -41.39
N PRO A 73 -11.39 -11.26 -41.02
CA PRO A 73 -10.70 -11.63 -39.77
C PRO A 73 -11.53 -11.29 -38.54
N ILE A 74 -11.63 -12.22 -37.62
CA ILE A 74 -12.26 -12.02 -36.32
C ILE A 74 -11.15 -11.79 -35.30
N LYS A 75 -11.12 -10.58 -34.68
CA LYS A 75 -10.10 -10.22 -33.71
C LYS A 75 -10.34 -10.90 -32.37
N LEU A 76 -9.29 -11.54 -31.87
CA LEU A 76 -9.23 -12.10 -30.53
C LEU A 76 -8.79 -11.01 -29.54
N ALA A 77 -9.48 -10.91 -28.39
CA ALA A 77 -9.20 -9.90 -27.38
C ALA A 77 -8.47 -10.47 -26.15
N ARG A 78 -8.71 -11.76 -25.86
CA ARG A 78 -8.21 -12.42 -24.66
C ARG A 78 -8.10 -13.91 -24.91
N ALA A 79 -7.11 -14.55 -24.25
CA ALA A 79 -6.99 -16.00 -24.19
C ALA A 79 -6.82 -16.43 -22.72
N GLU A 80 -7.45 -17.55 -22.35
CA GLU A 80 -7.35 -18.20 -21.05
C GLU A 80 -7.06 -19.69 -21.24
N ALA A 81 -6.28 -20.29 -20.34
CA ALA A 81 -5.98 -21.70 -20.34
C ALA A 81 -5.99 -22.26 -18.91
N ASP A 82 -6.31 -23.56 -18.77
CA ASP A 82 -6.21 -24.26 -17.48
C ASP A 82 -4.77 -24.38 -16.98
N PHE A 83 -3.81 -24.36 -17.92
CA PHE A 83 -2.39 -24.38 -17.63
C PHE A 83 -1.57 -23.79 -18.77
N SER A 84 -0.52 -23.05 -18.42
CA SER A 84 0.51 -22.60 -19.34
C SER A 84 1.90 -22.90 -18.77
N GLN A 85 2.80 -23.37 -19.62
CA GLN A 85 4.21 -23.56 -19.27
C GLN A 85 4.86 -22.22 -18.95
N ALA A 86 5.75 -22.18 -17.96
CA ALA A 86 6.50 -20.96 -17.63
C ALA A 86 7.30 -20.46 -18.84
N GLY A 87 7.09 -19.20 -19.21
CA GLY A 87 7.70 -18.57 -20.39
C GLY A 87 6.95 -18.77 -21.71
N LEU A 88 5.84 -19.54 -21.73
CA LEU A 88 5.01 -19.78 -22.92
C LEU A 88 3.51 -19.68 -22.53
N PRO A 89 3.02 -18.49 -22.16
CA PRO A 89 1.64 -18.29 -21.74
C PRO A 89 0.68 -18.27 -22.94
N VAL A 90 -0.58 -18.65 -22.69
CA VAL A 90 -1.61 -18.71 -23.74
C VAL A 90 -1.89 -17.34 -24.40
N SER A 91 -1.60 -16.24 -23.73
CA SER A 91 -1.74 -14.90 -24.29
C SER A 91 -0.82 -14.62 -25.48
N GLU A 92 0.29 -15.34 -25.58
CA GLU A 92 1.21 -15.23 -26.72
C GLU A 92 0.69 -15.93 -27.98
N ALA A 93 -0.33 -16.78 -27.87
CA ALA A 93 -0.96 -17.40 -29.03
C ALA A 93 -1.97 -16.47 -29.74
N ILE A 94 -2.12 -15.22 -29.32
CA ILE A 94 -3.01 -14.20 -29.93
C ILE A 94 -2.34 -12.83 -30.06
N ASP A 95 -1.02 -12.74 -29.99
CA ASP A 95 -0.28 -11.48 -29.99
C ASP A 95 0.16 -11.03 -31.41
N GLY A 96 -0.16 -11.82 -32.43
CA GLY A 96 0.15 -11.56 -33.83
C GLY A 96 1.61 -11.85 -34.22
N LYS A 97 2.34 -12.60 -33.36
CA LYS A 97 3.74 -12.94 -33.62
C LYS A 97 3.93 -14.44 -33.70
N THR A 98 4.76 -14.86 -34.64
CA THR A 98 5.30 -16.21 -34.70
C THR A 98 6.82 -16.12 -34.56
N GLY A 99 7.45 -17.06 -33.86
CA GLY A 99 8.92 -17.04 -33.71
C GLY A 99 9.45 -17.77 -32.47
N LYS A 100 10.73 -17.50 -32.15
CA LYS A 100 11.57 -18.40 -31.36
C LYS A 100 10.96 -18.92 -30.06
N ASP A 101 10.50 -18.05 -29.18
CA ASP A 101 9.97 -18.42 -27.85
C ASP A 101 8.57 -17.84 -27.64
N ASN A 102 7.75 -17.84 -28.70
CA ASN A 102 6.39 -17.30 -28.65
C ASN A 102 5.35 -18.41 -28.76
N GLY A 103 4.31 -18.35 -27.96
CA GLY A 103 3.17 -19.22 -28.04
C GLY A 103 2.75 -19.89 -26.75
N TRP A 104 1.72 -20.72 -26.82
CA TRP A 104 1.18 -21.48 -25.70
C TRP A 104 1.71 -22.91 -25.66
N SER A 105 2.23 -23.32 -24.49
CA SER A 105 2.70 -24.69 -24.24
C SER A 105 2.20 -25.23 -22.92
N VAL A 106 2.14 -26.56 -22.78
CA VAL A 106 1.48 -27.25 -21.65
C VAL A 106 2.40 -28.14 -20.82
N SER A 107 3.73 -28.07 -21.01
CA SER A 107 4.69 -28.92 -20.32
C SER A 107 4.38 -30.43 -20.45
N GLY A 108 3.95 -30.89 -21.61
CA GLY A 108 3.60 -32.28 -21.86
C GLY A 108 4.73 -33.30 -21.56
N HIS A 109 5.97 -32.82 -21.48
CA HIS A 109 7.14 -33.58 -21.07
C HIS A 109 7.17 -33.93 -19.55
N THR A 110 6.43 -33.20 -18.71
CA THR A 110 6.36 -33.44 -17.26
C THR A 110 5.03 -34.05 -16.83
N LYS A 111 3.91 -33.60 -17.46
CA LYS A 111 2.56 -34.08 -17.16
C LYS A 111 1.79 -34.34 -18.43
N LYS A 112 1.31 -35.58 -18.59
CA LYS A 112 0.52 -36.02 -19.74
C LYS A 112 -0.96 -36.00 -19.36
N GLU A 113 -1.52 -34.79 -19.34
CA GLU A 113 -2.92 -34.53 -18.99
C GLU A 113 -3.61 -33.77 -20.11
N PRO A 114 -4.91 -33.94 -20.31
CA PRO A 114 -5.67 -33.07 -21.23
C PRO A 114 -5.61 -31.62 -20.74
N ARG A 115 -5.45 -30.70 -21.68
CA ARG A 115 -5.40 -29.25 -21.41
C ARG A 115 -6.36 -28.52 -22.31
N TRP A 116 -6.78 -27.33 -21.90
CA TRP A 116 -7.65 -26.51 -22.73
C TRP A 116 -7.21 -25.06 -22.75
N ALA A 117 -7.58 -24.37 -23.84
CA ALA A 117 -7.50 -22.92 -23.94
C ALA A 117 -8.77 -22.36 -24.58
N GLU A 118 -9.20 -21.21 -24.12
CA GLU A 118 -10.34 -20.45 -24.62
C GLU A 118 -9.86 -19.10 -25.19
N PHE A 119 -10.38 -18.76 -26.37
CA PHE A 119 -10.01 -17.58 -27.12
C PHE A 119 -11.26 -16.74 -27.34
N PHE A 120 -11.31 -15.56 -26.73
CA PHE A 120 -12.48 -14.68 -26.71
C PHE A 120 -12.37 -13.62 -27.80
N PHE A 121 -13.47 -13.43 -28.52
CA PHE A 121 -13.56 -12.42 -29.57
C PHE A 121 -13.66 -11.01 -28.97
N GLN A 122 -13.11 -10.01 -29.66
CA GLN A 122 -13.21 -8.62 -29.25
C GLN A 122 -14.67 -8.14 -29.23
N GLN A 123 -15.46 -8.62 -30.19
CA GLN A 123 -16.91 -8.44 -30.23
C GLN A 123 -17.55 -9.75 -30.72
N PRO A 124 -18.73 -10.14 -30.22
CA PRO A 124 -19.46 -11.29 -30.73
C PRO A 124 -19.71 -11.16 -32.23
N PHE A 125 -19.46 -12.23 -32.99
CA PHE A 125 -19.64 -12.30 -34.41
C PHE A 125 -20.97 -12.97 -34.74
N GLN A 126 -21.79 -12.34 -35.61
CA GLN A 126 -23.05 -12.92 -36.10
C GLN A 126 -22.74 -13.90 -37.22
N LEU A 127 -23.30 -15.08 -37.13
CA LEU A 127 -23.23 -16.11 -38.16
C LEU A 127 -24.55 -16.16 -38.94
N ASP A 128 -24.46 -16.48 -40.22
CA ASP A 128 -25.57 -16.87 -41.05
C ASP A 128 -25.31 -18.29 -41.60
N ASP A 129 -26.30 -18.89 -42.20
CA ASP A 129 -26.24 -20.26 -42.72
C ASP A 129 -25.22 -20.43 -43.86
N GLU A 130 -24.73 -19.34 -44.44
CA GLU A 130 -23.76 -19.33 -45.51
C GLU A 130 -22.33 -19.07 -45.01
N THR A 131 -22.11 -18.84 -43.71
CA THR A 131 -20.81 -18.52 -43.14
C THR A 131 -20.13 -19.73 -42.51
N VAL A 132 -18.86 -19.94 -42.87
CA VAL A 132 -17.96 -20.92 -42.28
C VAL A 132 -16.84 -20.22 -41.52
N LEU A 133 -16.54 -20.68 -40.33
CA LEU A 133 -15.35 -20.26 -39.58
C LEU A 133 -14.14 -21.06 -40.09
N SER A 134 -13.11 -20.36 -40.51
CA SER A 134 -11.78 -20.91 -40.74
C SER A 134 -10.87 -20.54 -39.59
N VAL A 135 -10.33 -21.55 -38.92
CA VAL A 135 -9.38 -21.39 -37.80
C VAL A 135 -8.03 -21.93 -38.24
N LYS A 136 -7.00 -21.11 -38.12
CA LYS A 136 -5.61 -21.50 -38.33
C LYS A 136 -4.88 -21.61 -37.01
N LEU A 137 -4.27 -22.77 -36.76
CA LEU A 137 -3.40 -23.02 -35.63
C LEU A 137 -1.97 -23.10 -36.19
N ARG A 138 -1.11 -22.15 -35.81
CA ARG A 138 0.29 -22.08 -36.27
C ARG A 138 1.22 -22.65 -35.21
N PHE A 139 2.08 -23.56 -35.64
CA PHE A 139 3.13 -24.19 -34.86
C PHE A 139 4.48 -23.83 -35.46
N GLU A 140 4.89 -22.56 -35.31
CA GLU A 140 6.05 -21.95 -35.97
C GLU A 140 7.08 -21.45 -34.96
N SER A 141 7.30 -22.22 -33.87
CA SER A 141 8.29 -21.92 -32.87
C SER A 141 9.68 -22.50 -33.17
N GLN A 142 10.69 -22.16 -32.40
CA GLN A 142 12.01 -22.81 -32.48
C GLN A 142 12.00 -24.29 -32.07
N HIS A 143 10.91 -24.75 -31.43
CA HIS A 143 10.74 -26.12 -30.98
C HIS A 143 10.17 -26.97 -32.13
N THR A 144 11.04 -27.69 -32.83
CA THR A 144 10.66 -28.54 -33.97
C THR A 144 9.74 -29.69 -33.56
N HIS A 145 8.78 -30.03 -34.40
CA HIS A 145 7.79 -31.10 -34.23
C HIS A 145 6.80 -30.89 -33.04
N HIS A 146 6.78 -29.71 -32.42
CA HIS A 146 5.89 -29.39 -31.30
C HIS A 146 4.48 -28.99 -31.78
N THR A 147 3.83 -29.89 -32.52
CA THR A 147 2.46 -29.71 -33.01
C THR A 147 1.45 -30.52 -32.20
N LEU A 148 0.15 -30.25 -32.30
CA LEU A 148 -0.91 -31.02 -31.64
C LEU A 148 -1.11 -32.40 -32.27
N ALA A 149 -1.36 -33.41 -31.44
CA ALA A 149 -1.65 -34.79 -31.85
C ALA A 149 -3.15 -35.09 -31.90
N LEU A 150 -3.86 -34.83 -30.83
CA LEU A 150 -5.29 -35.07 -30.70
C LEU A 150 -5.94 -33.86 -30.04
N PHE A 151 -6.96 -33.29 -30.69
CA PHE A 151 -7.61 -32.10 -30.13
C PHE A 151 -9.08 -31.99 -30.56
N ARG A 152 -9.80 -31.08 -29.93
CA ARG A 152 -11.17 -30.74 -30.24
C ARG A 152 -11.34 -29.23 -30.22
N MET A 153 -12.11 -28.71 -31.20
CA MET A 153 -12.53 -27.31 -31.20
C MET A 153 -14.03 -27.22 -30.87
N SER A 154 -14.39 -26.21 -30.08
CA SER A 154 -15.77 -25.88 -29.75
C SER A 154 -15.98 -24.37 -29.86
N ALA A 155 -17.22 -23.93 -30.12
CA ALA A 155 -17.60 -22.52 -30.15
C ALA A 155 -18.69 -22.24 -29.10
N THR A 156 -18.77 -20.97 -28.66
CA THR A 156 -19.79 -20.51 -27.70
C THR A 156 -20.36 -19.16 -28.10
N ASP A 157 -21.63 -18.92 -27.77
CA ASP A 157 -22.33 -17.64 -27.93
C ASP A 157 -22.44 -16.85 -26.61
N GLU A 158 -21.96 -17.39 -25.50
CA GLU A 158 -21.97 -16.72 -24.20
C GLU A 158 -21.11 -15.47 -24.20
N LYS A 159 -21.63 -14.38 -23.61
CA LYS A 159 -20.90 -13.08 -23.55
C LYS A 159 -19.59 -13.14 -22.75
N GLN A 160 -19.51 -14.06 -21.82
CA GLN A 160 -18.31 -14.45 -21.08
C GLN A 160 -18.49 -15.93 -20.74
N PRO A 161 -18.01 -16.86 -21.58
CA PRO A 161 -17.95 -18.25 -21.15
C PRO A 161 -17.05 -18.32 -19.91
N GLU A 162 -17.66 -18.57 -18.77
CA GLU A 162 -16.88 -18.88 -17.57
C GLU A 162 -16.38 -20.30 -17.80
N GLY A 163 -15.05 -20.47 -17.68
CA GLY A 163 -14.43 -21.78 -17.85
C GLY A 163 -15.16 -22.81 -17.02
N ASP A 164 -15.54 -23.91 -17.62
CA ASP A 164 -16.19 -25.02 -16.92
C ASP A 164 -15.42 -25.30 -15.63
N ASP A 165 -16.06 -25.17 -14.48
CA ASP A 165 -15.50 -25.69 -13.24
C ASP A 165 -15.20 -27.17 -13.49
N ALA A 166 -13.90 -27.50 -13.60
CA ALA A 166 -13.47 -28.85 -13.95
C ALA A 166 -14.08 -29.92 -13.02
N LYS A 167 -14.42 -29.49 -11.79
CA LYS A 167 -15.13 -30.31 -10.79
C LYS A 167 -16.59 -30.52 -11.21
N VAL A 168 -17.29 -29.50 -11.68
CA VAL A 168 -18.67 -29.59 -12.16
C VAL A 168 -18.73 -30.43 -13.44
N ALA A 169 -17.83 -30.23 -14.37
CA ALA A 169 -17.72 -31.03 -15.58
C ALA A 169 -17.46 -32.52 -15.26
N ALA A 170 -16.62 -32.83 -14.28
CA ALA A 170 -16.38 -34.20 -13.83
C ALA A 170 -17.65 -34.83 -13.19
N ILE A 171 -18.41 -34.05 -12.42
CA ILE A 171 -19.69 -34.51 -11.83
C ILE A 171 -20.75 -34.74 -12.91
N LEU A 172 -20.83 -33.87 -13.92
CA LEU A 172 -21.79 -34.01 -15.02
C LEU A 172 -21.53 -35.26 -15.87
N ARG A 173 -20.28 -35.71 -15.97
CA ARG A 173 -19.91 -36.97 -16.66
C ARG A 173 -20.33 -38.23 -15.90
N LYS A 174 -20.61 -38.14 -14.57
CA LYS A 174 -21.15 -39.25 -13.81
C LYS A 174 -22.60 -39.52 -14.17
N ASN A 175 -22.99 -40.80 -14.22
CA ASN A 175 -24.39 -41.15 -14.34
C ASN A 175 -25.20 -40.48 -13.20
N PRO A 176 -26.34 -39.82 -13.46
CA PRO A 176 -27.14 -39.13 -12.44
C PRO A 176 -27.44 -39.97 -11.20
N GLN A 177 -27.62 -41.27 -11.38
CA GLN A 177 -27.88 -42.23 -10.27
C GLN A 177 -26.66 -42.52 -9.40
N GLN A 178 -25.44 -42.23 -9.89
CA GLN A 178 -24.18 -42.42 -9.18
C GLN A 178 -23.67 -41.17 -8.49
N ARG A 179 -24.38 -40.03 -8.65
CA ARG A 179 -24.00 -38.77 -7.99
C ARG A 179 -24.42 -38.81 -6.53
N ASN A 180 -23.43 -38.65 -5.65
CA ASN A 180 -23.66 -38.55 -4.21
C ASN A 180 -24.21 -37.17 -3.81
N ASP A 181 -24.51 -36.97 -2.52
CA ASP A 181 -25.09 -35.72 -2.03
C ASP A 181 -24.13 -34.53 -2.17
N ALA A 182 -22.81 -34.75 -2.06
CA ALA A 182 -21.80 -33.70 -2.29
C ALA A 182 -21.75 -33.28 -3.78
N ASP A 183 -21.87 -34.23 -4.71
CA ASP A 183 -21.98 -33.95 -6.14
C ASP A 183 -23.23 -33.13 -6.46
N ARG A 184 -24.37 -33.52 -5.88
CA ARG A 184 -25.65 -32.80 -6.05
C ARG A 184 -25.63 -31.41 -5.43
N ALA A 185 -24.96 -31.23 -4.29
CA ALA A 185 -24.78 -29.94 -3.66
C ALA A 185 -23.91 -29.01 -4.52
N ALA A 186 -22.80 -29.50 -5.06
CA ALA A 186 -21.93 -28.75 -5.96
C ALA A 186 -22.63 -28.31 -7.24
N LEU A 187 -23.43 -29.20 -7.86
CA LEU A 187 -24.24 -28.85 -9.04
C LEU A 187 -25.31 -27.80 -8.71
N ARG A 188 -25.98 -27.89 -7.55
CA ARG A 188 -26.96 -26.88 -7.12
C ARG A 188 -26.34 -25.53 -6.85
N GLU A 189 -25.16 -25.52 -6.23
CA GLU A 189 -24.40 -24.29 -5.97
C GLU A 189 -23.97 -23.63 -7.27
N HIS A 190 -23.41 -24.40 -8.20
CA HIS A 190 -23.02 -23.91 -9.53
C HIS A 190 -24.22 -23.35 -10.29
N PHE A 191 -25.36 -24.10 -10.34
CA PHE A 191 -26.57 -23.65 -10.99
C PHE A 191 -27.10 -22.34 -10.38
N ARG A 192 -27.14 -22.22 -9.05
CA ARG A 192 -27.55 -20.98 -8.37
C ARG A 192 -26.62 -19.82 -8.66
N MET A 193 -25.32 -20.08 -8.79
CA MET A 193 -24.31 -19.04 -9.00
C MET A 193 -24.29 -18.52 -10.43
N TYR A 194 -24.54 -19.38 -11.43
CA TYR A 194 -24.31 -19.04 -12.84
C TYR A 194 -25.56 -19.11 -13.72
N HIS A 195 -26.62 -19.77 -13.29
CA HIS A 195 -27.78 -20.04 -14.16
C HIS A 195 -29.14 -19.68 -13.53
N TRP A 196 -29.19 -19.24 -12.27
CA TRP A 196 -30.42 -18.89 -11.61
C TRP A 196 -30.62 -17.37 -11.59
N GLY A 197 -31.45 -16.85 -12.51
CA GLY A 197 -31.67 -15.42 -12.75
C GLY A 197 -31.92 -14.53 -11.53
N PRO A 198 -32.67 -14.95 -10.47
CA PRO A 198 -32.84 -14.10 -9.28
C PRO A 198 -31.56 -13.77 -8.52
N THR A 199 -30.49 -14.54 -8.70
CA THR A 199 -29.20 -14.32 -8.01
C THR A 199 -28.07 -13.82 -8.91
N ASP A 200 -28.32 -13.62 -10.21
CA ASP A 200 -27.31 -13.26 -11.21
C ASP A 200 -26.45 -12.05 -10.84
N GLU A 201 -27.05 -11.00 -10.29
CA GLU A 201 -26.31 -9.79 -9.91
C GLU A 201 -25.39 -10.03 -8.71
N ILE A 202 -25.88 -10.75 -7.71
CA ILE A 202 -25.12 -11.09 -6.50
C ILE A 202 -24.02 -12.09 -6.86
N ALA A 203 -24.32 -13.07 -7.70
CA ALA A 203 -23.36 -14.07 -8.16
C ALA A 203 -22.22 -13.42 -8.96
N ARG A 204 -22.52 -12.48 -9.85
CA ARG A 204 -21.51 -11.71 -10.59
C ARG A 204 -20.64 -10.87 -9.66
N LYS A 205 -21.21 -10.18 -8.68
CA LYS A 205 -20.47 -9.43 -7.66
C LYS A 205 -19.55 -10.34 -6.84
N LEU A 206 -20.06 -11.49 -6.42
CA LEU A 206 -19.27 -12.46 -5.66
C LEU A 206 -18.13 -13.06 -6.50
N ALA A 207 -18.40 -13.43 -7.75
CA ALA A 207 -17.38 -13.94 -8.68
C ALA A 207 -16.28 -12.89 -8.97
N ALA A 208 -16.68 -11.63 -9.16
CA ALA A 208 -15.73 -10.52 -9.31
C ALA A 208 -14.88 -10.34 -8.06
N ALA A 209 -15.49 -10.29 -6.87
CA ALA A 209 -14.76 -10.15 -5.61
C ALA A 209 -13.81 -11.33 -5.33
N ARG A 210 -14.20 -12.56 -5.68
CA ARG A 210 -13.33 -13.74 -5.57
C ARG A 210 -12.14 -13.67 -6.52
N ARG A 211 -12.34 -13.20 -7.77
CA ARG A 211 -11.24 -12.98 -8.73
C ARG A 211 -10.26 -11.92 -8.24
N ASP A 212 -10.78 -10.79 -7.76
CA ASP A 212 -9.96 -9.71 -7.21
C ASP A 212 -9.17 -10.18 -5.98
N PHE A 213 -9.81 -10.96 -5.11
CA PHE A 213 -9.14 -11.56 -3.96
C PHE A 213 -8.05 -12.55 -4.38
N ALA A 214 -8.33 -13.44 -5.34
CA ALA A 214 -7.34 -14.38 -5.85
C ALA A 214 -6.17 -13.66 -6.52
N LYS A 215 -6.44 -12.58 -7.27
CA LYS A 215 -5.40 -11.73 -7.86
C LYS A 215 -4.56 -11.05 -6.78
N LEU A 216 -5.20 -10.43 -5.78
CA LEU A 216 -4.49 -9.83 -4.64
C LEU A 216 -3.63 -10.87 -3.90
N GLN A 217 -4.12 -12.09 -3.74
CA GLN A 217 -3.39 -13.17 -3.09
C GLN A 217 -2.20 -13.66 -3.93
N SER A 218 -2.34 -13.73 -5.27
CA SER A 218 -1.23 -14.08 -6.17
C SER A 218 -0.18 -12.97 -6.26
N ASP A 219 -0.61 -11.72 -6.24
CA ASP A 219 0.26 -10.55 -6.29
C ASP A 219 0.93 -10.27 -4.94
N ALA A 220 0.36 -10.79 -3.84
CA ALA A 220 0.93 -10.69 -2.50
C ALA A 220 2.19 -11.55 -2.39
N LYS A 221 3.33 -10.95 -2.75
CA LYS A 221 4.63 -11.60 -2.51
C LYS A 221 4.86 -11.72 -1.01
N PRO A 222 5.11 -12.92 -0.49
CA PRO A 222 5.43 -13.08 0.92
C PRO A 222 6.66 -12.26 1.27
N VAL A 223 6.50 -11.31 2.18
CA VAL A 223 7.61 -10.51 2.69
C VAL A 223 8.34 -11.34 3.73
N LYS A 224 9.59 -11.70 3.44
CA LYS A 224 10.45 -12.34 4.43
C LYS A 224 10.89 -11.29 5.45
N VAL A 225 10.52 -11.49 6.69
CA VAL A 225 10.97 -10.68 7.81
C VAL A 225 11.88 -11.50 8.72
N MET A 226 12.89 -10.84 9.30
CA MET A 226 13.68 -11.48 10.34
C MET A 226 12.83 -11.55 11.62
N VAL A 227 12.78 -12.74 12.19
CA VAL A 227 12.17 -12.98 13.49
C VAL A 227 13.26 -13.42 14.47
N MET A 228 13.10 -13.05 15.75
CA MET A 228 13.98 -13.56 16.81
C MET A 228 13.67 -15.03 17.04
N ASP A 229 14.72 -15.83 17.08
CA ASP A 229 14.65 -17.22 17.47
C ASP A 229 15.58 -17.49 18.66
N THR A 230 15.33 -18.56 19.39
CA THR A 230 16.14 -18.98 20.52
C THR A 230 17.11 -20.06 20.06
N ARG A 231 18.38 -19.88 20.38
CA ARG A 231 19.38 -20.93 20.09
C ARG A 231 19.08 -22.17 20.93
N GLU A 232 19.20 -23.35 20.33
CA GLU A 232 19.06 -24.63 21.03
C GLU A 232 20.04 -24.72 22.22
N LYS A 233 21.27 -24.24 22.01
CA LYS A 233 22.28 -24.13 23.07
C LYS A 233 22.58 -22.66 23.37
N PRO A 234 22.12 -22.12 24.51
CA PRO A 234 22.40 -20.76 24.93
C PRO A 234 23.90 -20.50 25.06
N ARG A 235 24.33 -19.28 24.69
CA ARG A 235 25.71 -18.85 24.90
C ARG A 235 25.94 -18.61 26.40
N GLU A 236 27.03 -19.12 26.93
CA GLU A 236 27.48 -18.74 28.27
C GLU A 236 27.86 -17.26 28.29
N THR A 237 27.45 -16.57 29.33
CA THR A 237 27.69 -15.14 29.50
C THR A 237 28.38 -14.91 30.84
N PHE A 238 29.36 -14.02 30.84
CA PHE A 238 30.16 -13.68 32.00
C PHE A 238 30.18 -12.17 32.22
N VAL A 239 30.51 -11.75 33.43
CA VAL A 239 30.75 -10.34 33.72
C VAL A 239 31.97 -9.88 32.92
N LEU A 240 31.86 -8.70 32.28
CA LEU A 240 32.93 -8.13 31.46
C LEU A 240 33.90 -7.32 32.34
N VAL A 241 35.19 -7.44 32.07
CA VAL A 241 36.22 -6.60 32.70
C VAL A 241 36.08 -5.18 32.18
N LYS A 242 35.67 -4.26 33.05
CA LYS A 242 35.43 -2.83 32.72
C LYS A 242 34.55 -2.60 31.48
N GLY A 243 33.65 -3.54 31.18
CA GLY A 243 32.76 -3.45 30.00
C GLY A 243 33.42 -3.80 28.65
N ILE A 244 34.64 -4.29 28.64
CA ILE A 244 35.34 -4.69 27.40
C ILE A 244 34.75 -5.98 26.86
N TYR A 245 34.17 -5.95 25.66
CA TYR A 245 33.33 -7.04 25.13
C TYR A 245 34.05 -8.39 24.92
N ASN A 246 35.36 -8.39 24.76
CA ASN A 246 36.20 -9.59 24.57
C ASN A 246 37.08 -9.92 25.79
N ASP A 247 36.90 -9.21 26.91
CA ASP A 247 37.61 -9.47 28.16
C ASP A 247 36.55 -9.82 29.25
N VAL A 248 36.53 -11.10 29.64
CA VAL A 248 35.53 -11.63 30.57
C VAL A 248 36.15 -12.08 31.89
N THR A 249 35.43 -11.93 32.98
CA THR A 249 35.80 -12.49 34.28
C THR A 249 35.38 -13.96 34.39
N ASP A 250 35.75 -14.63 35.47
CA ASP A 250 35.30 -16.00 35.78
C ASP A 250 33.85 -16.05 36.28
N GLN A 251 33.23 -14.90 36.53
CA GLN A 251 31.88 -14.81 37.06
C GLN A 251 30.84 -15.03 35.94
N LYS A 252 30.25 -16.23 35.90
CA LYS A 252 29.14 -16.55 35.02
C LYS A 252 27.86 -15.87 35.50
N VAL A 253 27.08 -15.33 34.55
CA VAL A 253 25.77 -14.73 34.79
C VAL A 253 24.69 -15.48 34.04
N VAL A 254 23.49 -15.48 34.62
CA VAL A 254 22.26 -16.02 34.03
C VAL A 254 21.32 -14.87 33.69
N ALA A 255 20.27 -15.17 32.90
CA ALA A 255 19.22 -14.20 32.60
C ALA A 255 18.45 -13.87 33.90
N ASP A 256 18.45 -12.61 34.27
CA ASP A 256 17.77 -12.10 35.47
C ASP A 256 17.41 -10.62 35.29
N VAL A 257 16.75 -10.05 36.27
CA VAL A 257 16.37 -8.64 36.37
C VAL A 257 17.14 -7.94 37.49
N PRO A 258 17.22 -6.58 37.51
CA PRO A 258 17.89 -5.88 38.59
C PRO A 258 17.32 -6.26 39.96
N GLY A 259 18.19 -6.58 40.95
CA GLY A 259 17.80 -7.12 42.26
C GLY A 259 16.96 -6.17 43.14
N MET A 260 16.84 -4.89 42.76
CA MET A 260 15.93 -3.93 43.41
C MET A 260 14.49 -4.00 42.91
N LEU A 261 14.25 -4.71 41.82
CA LEU A 261 12.92 -4.88 41.22
C LEU A 261 12.36 -6.27 41.60
N PRO A 262 11.05 -6.48 41.47
CA PRO A 262 10.44 -7.78 41.70
C PRO A 262 11.14 -8.86 40.84
N PRO A 263 11.45 -10.05 41.40
CA PRO A 263 12.16 -11.08 40.70
C PRO A 263 11.34 -11.68 39.55
N LEU A 264 12.01 -12.28 38.58
CA LEU A 264 11.34 -13.11 37.58
C LEU A 264 10.66 -14.30 38.26
N PRO A 265 9.47 -14.72 37.81
CA PRO A 265 8.82 -15.92 38.33
C PRO A 265 9.71 -17.15 38.17
N GLU A 266 9.90 -17.91 39.26
CA GLU A 266 10.58 -19.19 39.23
C GLU A 266 9.74 -20.21 38.44
N LYS A 267 10.40 -20.97 37.58
CA LYS A 267 9.76 -22.04 36.84
C LYS A 267 9.81 -23.34 37.62
N SER A 268 8.68 -24.02 37.69
CA SER A 268 8.54 -25.30 38.41
C SER A 268 9.42 -26.42 37.82
N ASP A 269 9.83 -26.32 36.56
CA ASP A 269 10.69 -27.25 35.85
C ASP A 269 12.19 -26.93 35.92
N GLY A 270 12.57 -25.86 36.63
CA GLY A 270 13.94 -25.42 36.80
C GLY A 270 14.62 -24.91 35.50
N THR A 271 13.87 -24.73 34.43
CA THR A 271 14.42 -24.20 33.18
C THR A 271 14.74 -22.69 33.30
N PRO A 272 15.80 -22.20 32.61
CA PRO A 272 16.15 -20.80 32.64
C PRO A 272 15.02 -19.90 32.12
N PRO A 273 14.93 -18.64 32.59
CA PRO A 273 13.98 -17.67 32.09
C PRO A 273 14.15 -17.43 30.59
N THR A 274 13.05 -17.26 29.89
CA THR A 274 12.98 -16.96 28.46
C THR A 274 12.61 -15.50 28.21
N ARG A 275 12.70 -15.05 26.96
CA ARG A 275 12.20 -13.73 26.55
C ARG A 275 10.70 -13.54 26.82
N LEU A 276 9.92 -14.62 26.79
CA LEU A 276 8.49 -14.56 27.14
C LEU A 276 8.29 -14.31 28.64
N ASP A 277 9.13 -14.89 29.49
CA ASP A 277 9.09 -14.64 30.94
C ASP A 277 9.45 -13.20 31.24
N LEU A 278 10.48 -12.67 30.58
CA LEU A 278 10.82 -11.24 30.65
C LEU A 278 9.67 -10.33 30.16
N ALA A 279 9.05 -10.68 29.04
CA ALA A 279 7.93 -9.91 28.50
C ALA A 279 6.73 -9.87 29.49
N ARG A 280 6.40 -11.02 30.08
CA ARG A 280 5.36 -11.10 31.12
C ARG A 280 5.71 -10.29 32.38
N TRP A 281 6.97 -10.33 32.78
CA TRP A 281 7.47 -9.54 33.91
C TRP A 281 7.39 -8.03 33.63
N ILE A 282 7.75 -7.58 32.41
CA ILE A 282 7.67 -6.16 32.02
C ILE A 282 6.24 -5.62 32.17
N VAL A 283 5.23 -6.40 31.78
CA VAL A 283 3.82 -5.98 31.85
C VAL A 283 3.11 -6.44 33.12
N SER A 284 3.86 -6.98 34.07
CA SER A 284 3.30 -7.42 35.36
C SER A 284 2.78 -6.22 36.15
N PRO A 285 1.61 -6.33 36.82
CA PRO A 285 1.13 -5.30 37.76
C PRO A 285 2.11 -5.00 38.93
N GLN A 286 3.00 -5.94 39.25
CA GLN A 286 4.04 -5.74 40.25
C GLN A 286 5.24 -4.95 39.75
N ASN A 287 5.39 -4.76 38.42
CA ASN A 287 6.48 -3.97 37.87
C ASN A 287 6.21 -2.47 38.13
N PRO A 288 7.03 -1.79 38.94
CA PRO A 288 6.74 -0.41 39.36
C PRO A 288 7.04 0.62 38.27
N LEU A 289 7.74 0.27 37.19
CA LEU A 289 8.29 1.22 36.25
C LEU A 289 7.53 1.30 34.94
N THR A 290 7.16 0.17 34.35
CA THR A 290 6.66 0.12 32.96
C THR A 290 5.49 1.07 32.73
N ALA A 291 4.44 0.96 33.53
CA ALA A 291 3.25 1.81 33.39
C ALA A 291 3.57 3.29 33.63
N ARG A 292 4.34 3.62 34.68
CA ARG A 292 4.75 5.00 34.97
C ARG A 292 5.56 5.62 33.82
N VAL A 293 6.54 4.90 33.30
CA VAL A 293 7.38 5.38 32.19
C VAL A 293 6.53 5.64 30.95
N ILE A 294 5.64 4.73 30.59
CA ILE A 294 4.80 4.89 29.37
C ILE A 294 3.81 6.03 29.53
N VAL A 295 3.13 6.11 30.67
CA VAL A 295 2.18 7.21 30.96
C VAL A 295 2.90 8.56 30.99
N ASN A 296 4.10 8.64 31.56
CA ASN A 296 4.90 9.85 31.54
C ASN A 296 5.28 10.30 30.12
N ARG A 297 5.55 9.35 29.20
CA ARG A 297 5.79 9.64 27.78
C ARG A 297 4.52 10.15 27.08
N TYR A 298 3.36 9.57 27.37
CA TYR A 298 2.09 10.10 26.84
C TYR A 298 1.84 11.50 27.39
N TRP A 299 2.05 11.72 28.67
CA TRP A 299 1.94 13.04 29.28
C TRP A 299 2.83 14.06 28.59
N GLN A 300 4.11 13.74 28.38
CA GLN A 300 5.04 14.62 27.65
C GLN A 300 4.54 14.96 26.24
N THR A 301 3.97 13.98 25.53
CA THR A 301 3.46 14.21 24.18
C THR A 301 2.36 15.28 24.15
N PHE A 302 1.53 15.34 25.20
CA PHE A 302 0.43 16.29 25.31
C PHE A 302 0.79 17.61 26.02
N PHE A 303 1.73 17.56 26.94
CA PHE A 303 2.12 18.71 27.76
C PHE A 303 3.51 19.28 27.44
N GLY A 304 4.23 18.68 26.49
CA GLY A 304 5.58 19.10 26.12
C GLY A 304 6.66 18.74 27.15
N ARG A 305 6.29 18.38 28.36
CA ARG A 305 7.16 17.97 29.46
C ARG A 305 6.51 16.84 30.26
N GLY A 306 7.29 15.85 30.65
CA GLY A 306 6.83 14.76 31.52
C GLY A 306 6.59 15.22 32.98
N ILE A 307 5.75 14.50 33.71
CA ILE A 307 5.60 14.63 35.17
C ILE A 307 6.95 14.37 35.84
N VAL A 308 7.70 13.38 35.32
CA VAL A 308 9.15 13.23 35.54
C VAL A 308 9.83 13.81 34.32
N SER A 309 10.62 14.87 34.49
CA SER A 309 11.21 15.59 33.34
C SER A 309 12.41 14.87 32.73
N THR A 310 13.10 14.01 33.48
CA THR A 310 14.16 13.14 32.94
C THR A 310 13.58 11.88 32.34
N MET A 311 13.21 11.93 31.07
CA MET A 311 12.46 10.88 30.39
C MET A 311 13.21 9.54 30.27
N ASP A 312 14.52 9.56 30.35
CA ASP A 312 15.43 8.44 30.27
C ASP A 312 15.96 7.96 31.62
N ASP A 313 15.67 8.72 32.72
CA ASP A 313 16.12 8.38 34.07
C ASP A 313 15.00 8.56 35.10
N PHE A 314 14.45 7.44 35.56
CA PHE A 314 13.51 7.33 36.67
C PHE A 314 14.21 6.86 37.96
N GLY A 315 15.55 6.89 37.98
CA GLY A 315 16.38 6.47 39.11
C GLY A 315 16.78 7.62 40.00
N LEU A 316 17.82 7.37 40.79
CA LEU A 316 18.30 8.31 41.82
C LEU A 316 18.90 9.61 41.25
N GLN A 317 19.36 9.59 40.00
CA GLN A 317 19.90 10.79 39.34
C GLN A 317 18.84 11.54 38.53
N GLY A 318 17.66 10.94 38.37
CA GLY A 318 16.52 11.56 37.70
C GLY A 318 15.81 12.59 38.57
N THR A 319 14.97 13.40 37.95
CA THR A 319 14.13 14.37 38.67
C THR A 319 12.98 13.67 39.37
N GLN A 320 12.62 14.16 40.54
CA GLN A 320 11.40 13.72 41.23
C GLN A 320 10.16 14.13 40.40
N PRO A 321 9.11 13.31 40.41
CA PRO A 321 7.85 13.67 39.75
C PRO A 321 7.26 14.93 40.39
N THR A 322 6.75 15.85 39.58
CA THR A 322 6.08 17.06 40.07
C THR A 322 4.75 16.75 40.73
N HIS A 323 4.07 15.70 40.31
CA HIS A 323 2.78 15.24 40.81
C HIS A 323 2.82 13.71 40.98
N PRO A 324 3.41 13.18 42.08
CA PRO A 324 3.62 11.74 42.24
C PRO A 324 2.30 10.96 42.29
N GLU A 325 1.29 11.46 43.01
CA GLU A 325 -0.01 10.78 43.10
C GLU A 325 -0.73 10.71 41.75
N LEU A 326 -0.62 11.76 40.95
CA LEU A 326 -1.17 11.75 39.58
C LEU A 326 -0.48 10.73 38.68
N LEU A 327 0.85 10.65 38.75
CA LEU A 327 1.62 9.68 37.97
C LEU A 327 1.24 8.24 38.36
N ASP A 328 1.10 8.00 39.67
CA ASP A 328 0.73 6.68 40.16
C ASP A 328 -0.70 6.31 39.78
N TRP A 329 -1.65 7.24 39.93
CA TRP A 329 -3.03 7.02 39.52
C TRP A 329 -3.17 6.73 38.04
N LEU A 330 -2.55 7.54 37.17
CA LEU A 330 -2.56 7.30 35.72
C LEU A 330 -1.92 5.95 35.35
N ALA A 331 -0.85 5.55 36.03
CA ALA A 331 -0.21 4.28 35.80
C ALA A 331 -1.10 3.08 36.16
N VAL A 332 -1.82 3.16 37.29
CA VAL A 332 -2.79 2.14 37.71
C VAL A 332 -3.96 2.07 36.71
N GLU A 333 -4.55 3.22 36.39
CA GLU A 333 -5.66 3.32 35.44
C GLU A 333 -5.28 2.70 34.07
N PHE A 334 -4.06 2.94 33.61
CA PHE A 334 -3.57 2.39 32.34
C PHE A 334 -3.46 0.86 32.38
N VAL A 335 -3.02 0.27 33.48
CA VAL A 335 -2.97 -1.18 33.66
C VAL A 335 -4.37 -1.78 33.77
N GLU A 336 -5.25 -1.18 34.58
CA GLU A 336 -6.61 -1.66 34.86
C GLU A 336 -7.53 -1.56 33.63
N SER A 337 -7.31 -0.57 32.74
CA SER A 337 -7.98 -0.48 31.44
C SER A 337 -7.52 -1.53 30.43
N GLY A 338 -6.59 -2.44 30.80
CA GLY A 338 -6.01 -3.43 29.90
C GLY A 338 -5.01 -2.83 28.93
N TRP A 339 -4.28 -1.80 29.32
CA TRP A 339 -3.31 -1.08 28.49
C TRP A 339 -3.96 -0.36 27.29
N ASP A 340 -5.18 0.19 27.48
CA ASP A 340 -5.89 0.92 26.42
C ASP A 340 -5.27 2.30 26.19
N VAL A 341 -4.43 2.39 25.16
CA VAL A 341 -3.73 3.63 24.78
C VAL A 341 -4.71 4.72 24.38
N LYS A 342 -5.80 4.37 23.69
CA LYS A 342 -6.78 5.37 23.22
C LYS A 342 -7.58 5.95 24.38
N GLU A 343 -7.94 5.12 25.33
CA GLU A 343 -8.64 5.58 26.52
C GLU A 343 -7.75 6.48 27.38
N MET A 344 -6.47 6.11 27.58
CA MET A 344 -5.49 6.96 28.25
C MET A 344 -5.33 8.32 27.55
N HIS A 345 -5.22 8.35 26.24
CA HIS A 345 -5.15 9.62 25.48
C HIS A 345 -6.43 10.43 25.64
N ARG A 346 -7.59 9.80 25.59
CA ARG A 346 -8.88 10.47 25.80
C ARG A 346 -8.96 11.10 27.19
N LEU A 347 -8.59 10.34 28.22
CA LEU A 347 -8.56 10.81 29.60
C LEU A 347 -7.71 12.08 29.73
N ILE A 348 -6.52 12.08 29.16
CA ILE A 348 -5.61 13.24 29.20
C ILE A 348 -6.23 14.45 28.48
N VAL A 349 -6.67 14.29 27.22
CA VAL A 349 -7.11 15.45 26.39
C VAL A 349 -8.49 15.99 26.79
N THR A 350 -9.29 15.23 27.54
CA THR A 350 -10.59 15.72 28.07
C THR A 350 -10.47 16.31 29.46
N SER A 351 -9.30 16.21 30.11
CA SER A 351 -9.09 16.77 31.43
C SER A 351 -9.17 18.31 31.44
N GLU A 352 -9.62 18.88 32.53
CA GLU A 352 -9.64 20.33 32.72
C GLU A 352 -8.24 20.92 32.59
N THR A 353 -7.22 20.23 33.11
CA THR A 353 -5.81 20.62 33.03
C THR A 353 -5.33 20.80 31.60
N TYR A 354 -5.75 19.90 30.69
CA TYR A 354 -5.36 20.00 29.26
C TYR A 354 -6.14 21.09 28.53
N ARG A 355 -7.38 21.35 28.91
CA ARG A 355 -8.31 22.25 28.25
C ARG A 355 -8.24 23.70 28.75
N GLN A 356 -7.44 23.98 29.75
CA GLN A 356 -7.26 25.36 30.26
C GLN A 356 -6.56 26.25 29.21
N SER A 357 -6.63 27.58 29.39
CA SER A 357 -5.97 28.55 28.53
C SER A 357 -4.45 28.49 28.66
N SER A 358 -3.73 28.70 27.56
CA SER A 358 -2.26 28.89 27.53
C SER A 358 -1.83 30.33 27.83
N HIS A 359 -2.77 31.24 28.10
CA HIS A 359 -2.46 32.64 28.38
C HIS A 359 -1.55 32.78 29.61
N VAL A 360 -0.49 33.56 29.49
CA VAL A 360 0.52 33.80 30.51
C VAL A 360 0.31 35.19 31.12
N THR A 361 0.14 35.25 32.44
CA THR A 361 0.20 36.51 33.21
C THR A 361 1.59 36.70 33.81
N SER A 362 1.96 37.95 34.18
CA SER A 362 3.25 38.22 34.83
C SER A 362 3.39 37.40 36.11
N GLU A 363 2.31 37.28 36.88
CA GLU A 363 2.28 36.51 38.12
C GLU A 363 2.53 35.00 37.92
N LEU A 364 1.91 34.42 36.87
CA LEU A 364 2.14 33.00 36.50
C LEU A 364 3.58 32.78 36.03
N LEU A 365 4.16 33.76 35.35
CA LEU A 365 5.54 33.67 34.85
C LEU A 365 6.55 33.77 36.02
N GLU A 366 6.27 34.58 37.01
CA GLU A 366 7.12 34.72 38.20
C GLU A 366 7.05 33.48 39.11
N ASN A 367 5.85 32.93 39.33
CA ASN A 367 5.63 31.83 40.27
C ASN A 367 5.94 30.44 39.67
N ASP A 368 5.63 30.22 38.37
CA ASP A 368 5.85 28.96 37.67
C ASP A 368 6.29 29.20 36.22
N PRO A 369 7.54 29.68 36.00
CA PRO A 369 8.03 30.02 34.67
C PRO A 369 7.99 28.84 33.72
N ASP A 370 8.33 27.65 34.19
CA ASP A 370 8.41 26.40 33.43
C ASP A 370 7.09 25.62 33.35
N ASN A 371 6.01 26.18 33.90
CA ASN A 371 4.69 25.52 33.98
C ASN A 371 4.76 24.10 34.62
N ARG A 372 5.56 23.95 35.66
CA ARG A 372 5.75 22.68 36.37
C ARG A 372 4.53 22.28 37.17
N LEU A 373 3.77 23.26 37.67
CA LEU A 373 2.57 23.09 38.47
C LEU A 373 1.29 23.02 37.64
N LEU A 374 1.43 23.02 36.27
CA LEU A 374 0.31 22.96 35.35
C LEU A 374 -0.72 24.07 35.56
N SER A 375 -0.23 25.28 35.88
CA SER A 375 -1.06 26.45 36.15
C SER A 375 -1.71 27.04 34.87
N ARG A 376 -1.29 26.58 33.70
CA ARG A 376 -1.80 26.97 32.37
C ARG A 376 -1.67 25.82 31.41
N ALA A 377 -2.34 25.89 30.25
CA ALA A 377 -2.11 24.93 29.15
C ALA A 377 -0.66 25.00 28.67
N PRO A 378 -0.10 23.87 28.24
CA PRO A 378 1.28 23.84 27.76
C PRO A 378 1.38 24.53 26.39
N ARG A 379 2.50 25.22 26.17
CA ARG A 379 2.87 25.77 24.88
C ARG A 379 4.24 25.23 24.48
N TYR A 380 4.28 24.46 23.41
CA TYR A 380 5.53 23.87 22.90
C TYR A 380 5.49 23.71 21.39
N ARG A 381 6.67 23.76 20.76
CA ARG A 381 6.79 23.58 19.33
C ARG A 381 6.39 22.17 18.91
N MET A 382 5.60 22.05 17.85
CA MET A 382 5.25 20.76 17.30
C MET A 382 6.45 20.09 16.62
N PRO A 383 6.59 18.75 16.73
CA PRO A 383 7.57 18.01 15.95
C PRO A 383 7.39 18.23 14.44
N SER A 384 8.46 18.24 13.68
CA SER A 384 8.45 18.51 12.23
C SER A 384 7.51 17.61 11.43
N TRP A 385 7.39 16.34 11.81
CA TRP A 385 6.45 15.41 11.19
C TRP A 385 4.98 15.80 11.44
N MET A 386 4.68 16.39 12.58
CA MET A 386 3.34 16.91 12.89
C MET A 386 3.06 18.19 12.13
N ILE A 387 4.04 19.10 12.00
CA ILE A 387 3.94 20.34 11.20
C ILE A 387 3.62 19.98 9.74
N ARG A 388 4.32 18.98 9.17
CA ARG A 388 4.01 18.50 7.82
C ARG A 388 2.60 17.93 7.70
N ASP A 389 2.20 17.04 8.61
CA ASP A 389 0.87 16.44 8.56
C ASP A 389 -0.23 17.49 8.78
N HIS A 390 0.02 18.53 9.59
CA HIS A 390 -0.89 19.68 9.76
C HIS A 390 -1.07 20.47 8.46
N ALA A 391 0.01 20.83 7.78
CA ALA A 391 -0.05 21.54 6.50
C ALA A 391 -0.84 20.73 5.45
N LEU A 392 -0.58 19.41 5.35
CA LEU A 392 -1.33 18.54 4.45
C LEU A 392 -2.80 18.38 4.85
N ALA A 393 -3.12 18.36 6.14
CA ALA A 393 -4.50 18.27 6.61
C ALA A 393 -5.26 19.57 6.35
N ALA A 394 -4.65 20.71 6.65
CA ALA A 394 -5.22 22.02 6.43
C ALA A 394 -5.50 22.31 4.95
N SER A 395 -4.64 21.86 4.05
CA SER A 395 -4.86 21.96 2.59
C SER A 395 -5.89 20.98 2.03
N GLY A 396 -6.18 19.89 2.75
CA GLY A 396 -7.01 18.78 2.26
C GLY A 396 -6.25 17.70 1.50
N LEU A 397 -4.92 17.83 1.37
CA LEU A 397 -4.07 16.85 0.70
C LEU A 397 -3.84 15.57 1.51
N LEU A 398 -3.99 15.60 2.84
CA LEU A 398 -3.60 14.49 3.70
C LEU A 398 -4.31 13.18 3.37
N ASN A 399 -3.57 12.21 2.85
CA ASN A 399 -4.04 10.84 2.68
C ASN A 399 -3.99 10.08 4.00
N ARG A 400 -5.16 9.74 4.54
CA ARG A 400 -5.34 9.07 5.85
C ARG A 400 -5.30 7.54 5.78
N SER A 401 -5.01 6.94 4.62
CA SER A 401 -4.93 5.48 4.46
C SER A 401 -3.97 4.84 5.47
N ILE A 402 -4.39 3.73 6.09
CA ILE A 402 -3.61 3.00 7.08
C ILE A 402 -2.97 1.77 6.42
N GLY A 403 -1.73 1.48 6.80
CA GLY A 403 -0.99 0.31 6.32
C GLY A 403 -0.34 0.51 4.94
N GLY A 404 0.19 -0.56 4.37
CA GLY A 404 0.89 -0.53 3.10
C GLY A 404 2.38 -0.15 3.18
N PRO A 405 3.08 -0.12 2.03
CA PRO A 405 4.51 0.16 1.97
C PRO A 405 4.84 1.62 2.31
N PRO A 406 6.09 1.92 2.70
CA PRO A 406 6.54 3.29 2.89
C PRO A 406 6.50 4.07 1.58
N VAL A 407 6.32 5.39 1.70
CA VAL A 407 6.25 6.34 0.59
C VAL A 407 7.44 7.29 0.57
N LYS A 408 7.74 7.82 -0.59
CA LYS A 408 8.88 8.71 -0.84
C LYS A 408 8.39 10.11 -1.20
N PRO A 409 8.15 11.00 -0.21
CA PRO A 409 7.78 12.38 -0.46
C PRO A 409 8.92 13.16 -1.10
N TYR A 410 8.69 14.44 -1.38
CA TYR A 410 9.69 15.34 -1.94
C TYR A 410 10.99 15.34 -1.13
N GLN A 411 12.11 15.32 -1.82
CA GLN A 411 13.45 15.55 -1.28
C GLN A 411 14.29 16.26 -2.35
N PRO A 412 15.24 17.10 -1.96
CA PRO A 412 16.14 17.74 -2.90
C PRO A 412 16.91 16.72 -3.74
N ASP A 413 17.09 17.02 -5.01
CA ASP A 413 17.84 16.18 -5.93
C ASP A 413 19.31 16.06 -5.51
N GLY A 414 19.90 14.90 -5.80
CA GLY A 414 21.34 14.66 -5.58
C GLY A 414 21.71 14.17 -4.19
N ILE A 415 20.97 14.48 -3.11
CA ILE A 415 21.32 14.12 -1.72
C ILE A 415 21.61 12.61 -1.57
N TRP A 416 20.78 11.77 -2.16
CA TRP A 416 20.95 10.31 -2.09
C TRP A 416 22.15 9.82 -2.89
N ALA A 417 22.39 10.40 -4.06
CA ALA A 417 23.53 10.05 -4.88
C ALA A 417 24.83 10.44 -4.17
N GLU A 418 24.90 11.62 -3.58
CA GLU A 418 26.04 12.09 -2.80
C GLU A 418 26.31 11.19 -1.59
N ALA A 419 25.29 10.96 -0.75
CA ALA A 419 25.42 10.15 0.47
C ALA A 419 25.73 8.68 0.20
N THR A 420 25.49 8.16 -1.00
CA THR A 420 25.65 6.75 -1.36
C THR A 420 26.68 6.51 -2.47
N PHE A 421 27.46 7.52 -2.84
CA PHE A 421 28.43 7.46 -3.95
C PHE A 421 27.78 6.96 -5.26
N GLY A 422 26.60 7.48 -5.59
CA GLY A 422 25.84 7.15 -6.79
C GLY A 422 25.13 5.77 -6.79
N LYS A 423 25.27 5.00 -5.71
CA LYS A 423 24.70 3.63 -5.64
C LYS A 423 23.18 3.60 -5.49
N ILE A 424 22.57 4.63 -4.92
CA ILE A 424 21.12 4.71 -4.68
C ILE A 424 20.60 6.01 -5.28
N ARG A 425 19.57 5.89 -6.10
CA ARG A 425 18.79 7.02 -6.59
C ARG A 425 17.47 7.08 -5.85
N TYR A 426 17.13 8.24 -5.32
CA TYR A 426 15.82 8.49 -4.75
C TYR A 426 14.88 8.86 -5.88
N GLN A 427 13.79 8.14 -5.99
CA GLN A 427 12.70 8.47 -6.91
C GLN A 427 11.51 8.87 -6.06
N THR A 428 11.13 10.12 -6.16
CA THR A 428 9.93 10.67 -5.52
C THR A 428 8.69 9.96 -6.04
N ASP A 429 7.77 9.61 -5.15
CA ASP A 429 6.46 9.07 -5.54
C ASP A 429 5.59 10.18 -6.15
N THR A 430 4.45 9.83 -6.75
CA THR A 430 3.47 10.73 -7.36
C THR A 430 2.07 10.50 -6.81
N GLY A 431 1.18 11.46 -6.97
CA GLY A 431 -0.21 11.39 -6.56
C GLY A 431 -0.39 11.18 -5.06
N ASP A 432 -1.41 10.43 -4.66
CA ASP A 432 -1.81 10.18 -3.28
C ASP A 432 -0.70 9.68 -2.35
N LYS A 433 0.34 9.06 -2.89
CA LYS A 433 1.48 8.58 -2.11
C LYS A 433 2.30 9.72 -1.50
N LEU A 434 2.43 10.85 -2.21
CA LEU A 434 3.14 12.04 -1.72
C LEU A 434 2.55 12.58 -0.43
N TYR A 435 1.25 12.46 -0.27
CA TYR A 435 0.47 13.10 0.78
C TYR A 435 0.10 12.19 1.94
N ARG A 436 0.68 10.98 1.99
CA ARG A 436 0.47 10.08 3.14
C ARG A 436 1.04 10.70 4.42
N ARG A 437 0.45 10.29 5.56
CA ARG A 437 0.93 10.68 6.89
C ARG A 437 2.44 10.45 7.01
N SER A 438 3.12 11.35 7.68
CA SER A 438 4.57 11.35 7.90
C SER A 438 5.10 10.03 8.49
N LEU A 439 4.25 9.29 9.23
CA LEU A 439 4.54 7.94 9.73
C LEU A 439 4.98 6.96 8.62
N TYR A 440 4.45 7.12 7.42
CA TYR A 440 4.73 6.23 6.28
C TYR A 440 5.90 6.68 5.41
N THR A 441 6.58 7.77 5.76
CA THR A 441 7.71 8.28 4.99
C THR A 441 8.89 7.31 5.03
N PHE A 442 9.42 6.98 3.84
CA PHE A 442 10.62 6.16 3.70
C PHE A 442 11.82 6.85 4.34
N TRP A 443 12.51 6.12 5.21
CA TRP A 443 13.63 6.62 5.96
C TRP A 443 14.80 5.64 5.94
N ARG A 444 15.99 6.13 5.65
CA ARG A 444 17.23 5.39 5.88
C ARG A 444 18.14 6.15 6.82
N ARG A 445 18.90 5.42 7.62
CA ARG A 445 19.85 6.02 8.59
C ARG A 445 20.83 6.99 7.94
N ILE A 446 21.27 6.71 6.70
CA ILE A 446 22.25 7.53 6.00
C ILE A 446 21.66 8.84 5.46
N VAL A 447 20.40 8.83 5.08
CA VAL A 447 19.67 10.01 4.59
C VAL A 447 18.27 10.00 5.18
N GLY A 448 17.98 10.92 6.09
CA GLY A 448 16.65 11.21 6.60
C GLY A 448 15.87 12.13 5.66
N PRO A 449 14.54 12.17 5.76
CA PRO A 449 13.74 13.17 5.06
C PRO A 449 14.13 14.59 5.50
N THR A 450 14.41 15.48 4.55
CA THR A 450 14.87 16.84 4.80
C THR A 450 13.87 17.70 5.56
N VAL A 451 12.57 17.41 5.39
CA VAL A 451 11.47 18.08 6.10
C VAL A 451 11.33 17.67 7.57
N PHE A 452 12.08 16.66 8.03
CA PHE A 452 12.02 16.16 9.40
C PHE A 452 13.23 16.66 10.23
N PHE A 453 13.26 17.95 10.47
CA PHE A 453 14.23 18.53 11.40
C PHE A 453 13.90 18.13 12.86
N ASP A 454 14.87 18.18 13.72
CA ASP A 454 14.78 17.79 15.15
C ASP A 454 14.23 16.36 15.37
N SER A 455 14.46 15.47 14.41
CA SER A 455 14.02 14.08 14.52
C SER A 455 15.19 13.17 14.91
N ALA A 456 14.88 12.07 15.61
CA ALA A 456 15.87 11.08 16.03
C ALA A 456 16.71 10.58 14.85
N LYS A 457 18.02 10.55 15.00
CA LYS A 457 18.98 10.17 13.94
C LYS A 457 18.94 8.68 13.58
N ARG A 458 18.23 7.87 14.36
CA ARG A 458 18.10 6.41 14.21
C ARG A 458 19.45 5.64 14.21
N GLN A 459 20.48 6.23 14.78
CA GLN A 459 21.79 5.59 15.01
C GLN A 459 21.86 4.97 16.40
N THR A 460 21.29 5.66 17.37
CA THR A 460 21.15 5.26 18.77
C THR A 460 19.69 5.37 19.17
N CYS A 461 19.30 4.71 20.25
CA CYS A 461 18.00 4.91 20.84
C CYS A 461 17.99 6.28 21.53
N GLU A 462 17.10 7.15 21.09
CA GLU A 462 16.84 8.46 21.69
C GLU A 462 15.44 8.42 22.29
N VAL A 463 15.33 8.72 23.58
CA VAL A 463 14.05 8.74 24.30
C VAL A 463 13.34 10.05 24.04
N GLU A 464 14.09 11.13 23.91
CA GLU A 464 13.62 12.47 23.66
C GLU A 464 14.50 13.17 22.61
N THR A 465 13.89 14.00 21.77
CA THR A 465 14.60 14.88 20.86
C THR A 465 14.38 16.32 21.26
N ASN A 466 15.46 17.11 21.28
CA ASN A 466 15.35 18.54 21.54
C ASN A 466 14.65 19.24 20.38
N LEU A 467 13.51 19.83 20.66
CA LEU A 467 12.80 20.67 19.70
C LEU A 467 13.44 22.05 19.70
N THR A 468 13.94 22.48 18.54
CA THR A 468 14.58 23.79 18.37
C THR A 468 13.73 24.72 17.50
N ASN A 469 13.97 26.01 17.57
CA ASN A 469 13.37 26.98 16.68
C ASN A 469 14.46 27.83 16.03
N THR A 470 14.90 27.38 14.86
CA THR A 470 16.00 28.03 14.12
C THR A 470 15.49 28.69 12.85
N PRO A 471 16.16 29.73 12.32
CA PRO A 471 15.83 30.32 11.02
C PRO A 471 15.83 29.30 9.87
N LEU A 472 16.65 28.24 9.96
CA LEU A 472 16.67 27.18 8.95
C LEU A 472 15.37 26.38 8.88
N HIS A 473 14.68 26.20 10.02
CA HIS A 473 13.37 25.56 10.04
C HIS A 473 12.31 26.43 9.35
N ALA A 474 12.33 27.73 9.62
CA ALA A 474 11.43 28.67 8.92
C ALA A 474 11.76 28.70 7.41
N LEU A 475 13.03 28.66 7.03
CA LEU A 475 13.43 28.56 5.63
C LEU A 475 12.88 27.29 4.97
N THR A 476 12.92 26.14 5.66
CA THR A 476 12.35 24.88 5.16
C THR A 476 10.84 24.97 5.01
N THR A 477 10.11 25.43 6.02
CA THR A 477 8.64 25.51 5.99
C THR A 477 8.12 26.57 5.01
N LEU A 478 8.93 27.56 4.66
CA LEU A 478 8.57 28.57 3.64
C LEU A 478 8.88 28.13 2.21
N ASN A 479 9.88 27.27 1.98
CA ASN A 479 10.41 27.01 0.64
C ASN A 479 10.34 25.54 0.18
N ASP A 480 10.16 24.57 1.09
CA ASP A 480 10.03 23.18 0.67
C ASP A 480 8.75 22.97 -0.14
N ILE A 481 8.86 22.18 -1.21
CA ILE A 481 7.77 21.89 -2.14
C ILE A 481 6.50 21.45 -1.40
N THR A 482 6.63 20.66 -0.36
CA THR A 482 5.49 20.15 0.42
C THR A 482 4.63 21.28 1.00
N TYR A 483 5.26 22.29 1.60
CA TYR A 483 4.54 23.40 2.25
C TYR A 483 4.01 24.42 1.25
N VAL A 484 4.78 24.72 0.19
CA VAL A 484 4.34 25.61 -0.87
C VAL A 484 3.15 25.01 -1.61
N GLU A 485 3.20 23.74 -1.94
CA GLU A 485 2.08 23.02 -2.56
C GLU A 485 0.85 22.97 -1.65
N ALA A 486 1.03 22.69 -0.35
CA ALA A 486 -0.06 22.71 0.61
C ALA A 486 -0.72 24.09 0.68
N ALA A 487 0.05 25.17 0.70
CA ALA A 487 -0.48 26.53 0.68
C ALA A 487 -1.22 26.84 -0.62
N ARG A 488 -0.71 26.40 -1.77
CA ARG A 488 -1.35 26.53 -3.08
C ARG A 488 -2.70 25.84 -3.15
N VAL A 489 -2.75 24.58 -2.69
CA VAL A 489 -4.01 23.82 -2.70
C VAL A 489 -5.01 24.38 -1.68
N LEU A 490 -4.54 24.87 -0.53
CA LEU A 490 -5.41 25.59 0.42
C LEU A 490 -5.99 26.85 -0.23
N ALA A 491 -5.17 27.61 -0.96
CA ALA A 491 -5.61 28.82 -1.66
C ALA A 491 -6.69 28.50 -2.71
N GLU A 492 -6.46 27.51 -3.55
CA GLU A 492 -7.43 27.03 -4.53
C GLU A 492 -8.76 26.65 -3.86
N ARG A 493 -8.70 25.87 -2.79
CA ARG A 493 -9.88 25.45 -2.04
C ARG A 493 -10.64 26.63 -1.45
N MET A 494 -9.96 27.57 -0.81
CA MET A 494 -10.61 28.75 -0.22
C MET A 494 -11.23 29.67 -1.28
N ILE A 495 -10.63 29.81 -2.46
CA ILE A 495 -11.19 30.55 -3.58
C ILE A 495 -12.50 29.93 -4.07
N HIS A 496 -12.56 28.60 -4.15
CA HIS A 496 -13.77 27.88 -4.58
C HIS A 496 -14.88 27.90 -3.52
N GLU A 497 -14.54 27.69 -2.25
CA GLU A 497 -15.51 27.58 -1.16
C GLU A 497 -16.11 28.94 -0.77
N HIS A 498 -15.37 30.06 -0.97
CA HIS A 498 -15.76 31.36 -0.49
C HIS A 498 -15.71 32.44 -1.58
N LYS A 499 -16.80 33.17 -1.75
CA LYS A 499 -16.93 34.19 -2.81
C LYS A 499 -16.19 35.48 -2.51
N ASN A 500 -16.16 35.92 -1.25
CA ASN A 500 -15.56 37.20 -0.88
C ASN A 500 -14.20 37.01 -0.19
N LYS A 501 -13.37 38.05 -0.27
CA LYS A 501 -12.00 38.09 0.24
C LYS A 501 -11.92 37.83 1.75
N LEU A 502 -12.79 38.49 2.52
CA LEU A 502 -12.75 38.40 3.99
C LEU A 502 -13.06 36.99 4.47
N ASP A 503 -14.04 36.29 3.84
CA ASP A 503 -14.39 34.93 4.18
C ASP A 503 -13.25 33.96 3.85
N ARG A 504 -12.56 34.15 2.70
CA ARG A 504 -11.38 33.34 2.31
C ARG A 504 -10.27 33.43 3.34
N ILE A 505 -9.94 34.65 3.76
CA ILE A 505 -8.89 34.91 4.76
C ILE A 505 -9.31 34.34 6.11
N THR A 506 -10.54 34.62 6.54
CA THR A 506 -11.05 34.16 7.84
C THR A 506 -11.10 32.62 7.89
N ALA A 507 -11.62 31.96 6.85
CA ALA A 507 -11.71 30.52 6.79
C ALA A 507 -10.33 29.84 6.81
N ALA A 508 -9.37 30.34 6.03
CA ALA A 508 -8.00 29.83 6.06
C ALA A 508 -7.33 30.04 7.42
N PHE A 509 -7.53 31.23 8.02
CA PHE A 509 -6.98 31.53 9.35
C PHE A 509 -7.54 30.58 10.42
N VAL A 510 -8.88 30.41 10.47
CA VAL A 510 -9.54 29.47 11.39
C VAL A 510 -9.07 28.04 11.16
N ASN A 511 -8.93 27.63 9.90
CA ASN A 511 -8.47 26.27 9.56
C ASN A 511 -7.03 25.99 10.07
N LEU A 512 -6.18 27.01 10.10
CA LEU A 512 -4.79 26.89 10.52
C LEU A 512 -4.60 27.09 12.05
N THR A 513 -5.36 28.01 12.66
CA THR A 513 -5.14 28.44 14.06
C THR A 513 -6.23 27.98 15.02
N SER A 514 -7.36 27.47 14.49
CA SER A 514 -8.56 27.10 15.27
C SER A 514 -9.26 28.27 15.99
N ARG A 515 -8.91 29.51 15.66
CA ARG A 515 -9.58 30.73 16.14
C ARG A 515 -9.88 31.70 14.99
N PRO A 516 -10.86 32.59 15.11
CA PRO A 516 -11.03 33.68 14.14
C PRO A 516 -9.89 34.72 14.26
N PRO A 517 -9.55 35.41 13.17
CA PRO A 517 -8.62 36.51 13.23
C PRO A 517 -9.27 37.71 13.98
N THR A 518 -8.47 38.44 14.72
CA THR A 518 -8.90 39.72 15.29
C THR A 518 -9.15 40.76 14.16
N PRO A 519 -9.90 41.84 14.42
CA PRO A 519 -10.09 42.89 13.41
C PRO A 519 -8.80 43.47 12.84
N ALA A 520 -7.78 43.67 13.67
CA ALA A 520 -6.46 44.14 13.25
C ALA A 520 -5.69 43.12 12.39
N GLU A 521 -5.74 41.84 12.75
CA GLU A 521 -5.16 40.78 11.93
C GLU A 521 -5.86 40.71 10.57
N LEU A 522 -7.19 40.75 10.53
CA LEU A 522 -7.96 40.64 9.31
C LEU A 522 -7.69 41.84 8.38
N GLU A 523 -7.57 43.04 8.93
CA GLU A 523 -7.20 44.26 8.17
C GLU A 523 -5.80 44.12 7.56
N LEU A 524 -4.81 43.71 8.36
CA LEU A 524 -3.44 43.48 7.90
C LEU A 524 -3.38 42.42 6.79
N LEU A 525 -4.03 41.26 7.00
CA LEU A 525 -4.04 40.17 6.03
C LEU A 525 -4.73 40.59 4.72
N THR A 526 -5.79 41.40 4.81
CA THR A 526 -6.49 41.94 3.65
C THR A 526 -5.58 42.88 2.83
N MET A 527 -4.87 43.78 3.49
CA MET A 527 -3.88 44.64 2.83
C MET A 527 -2.76 43.84 2.17
N ARG A 528 -2.30 42.76 2.82
CA ARG A 528 -1.24 41.89 2.27
C ARG A 528 -1.70 41.17 1.02
N VAL A 529 -2.90 40.60 1.02
CA VAL A 529 -3.44 39.96 -0.18
C VAL A 529 -3.51 40.94 -1.35
N ASP A 530 -4.01 42.17 -1.13
CA ASP A 530 -4.10 43.16 -2.17
C ASP A 530 -2.72 43.51 -2.74
N ALA A 531 -1.74 43.72 -1.87
CA ALA A 531 -0.36 43.97 -2.28
C ALA A 531 0.24 42.82 -3.10
N TYR A 532 -0.01 41.57 -2.71
CA TYR A 532 0.45 40.40 -3.45
C TYR A 532 -0.26 40.25 -4.80
N VAL A 533 -1.57 40.52 -4.88
CA VAL A 533 -2.30 40.50 -6.16
C VAL A 533 -1.70 41.54 -7.11
N ASP A 534 -1.45 42.77 -6.64
CA ASP A 534 -0.84 43.84 -7.44
C ASP A 534 0.59 43.50 -7.87
N GLN A 535 1.34 42.82 -7.02
CA GLN A 535 2.69 42.33 -7.33
C GLN A 535 2.63 41.26 -8.44
N TYR A 536 1.82 40.22 -8.29
CA TYR A 536 1.75 39.13 -9.25
C TYR A 536 1.11 39.52 -10.57
N ARG A 537 0.26 40.55 -10.60
CA ARG A 537 -0.20 41.16 -11.86
C ARG A 537 0.92 41.80 -12.65
N LYS A 538 1.94 42.32 -11.96
CA LYS A 538 3.15 42.91 -12.59
C LYS A 538 4.18 41.84 -12.95
N LEU A 539 4.14 40.69 -12.29
CA LEU A 539 5.09 39.59 -12.40
C LEU A 539 4.38 38.24 -12.74
N PRO A 540 3.68 38.17 -13.89
CA PRO A 540 2.84 37.00 -14.23
C PRO A 540 3.64 35.72 -14.41
N GLN A 541 4.92 35.82 -14.79
CA GLN A 541 5.78 34.66 -14.90
C GLN A 541 6.10 34.07 -13.52
N GLU A 542 6.42 34.89 -12.53
CA GLU A 542 6.66 34.44 -11.15
C GLU A 542 5.42 33.81 -10.54
N ALA A 543 4.22 34.36 -10.82
CA ALA A 543 2.96 33.75 -10.42
C ALA A 543 2.79 32.36 -11.04
N ALA A 544 3.09 32.19 -12.32
CA ALA A 544 2.99 30.91 -13.01
C ALA A 544 3.99 29.88 -12.48
N GLU A 545 5.23 30.29 -12.19
CA GLU A 545 6.28 29.44 -11.61
C GLU A 545 5.88 28.96 -10.21
N LEU A 546 5.40 29.86 -9.33
CA LEU A 546 4.90 29.51 -8.00
C LEU A 546 3.76 28.49 -8.08
N LEU A 547 2.81 28.72 -8.96
CA LEU A 547 1.64 27.87 -9.13
C LEU A 547 1.95 26.53 -9.83
N ALA A 548 3.14 26.36 -10.41
CA ALA A 548 3.60 25.11 -10.99
C ALA A 548 4.28 24.18 -9.96
N ILE A 549 4.53 24.64 -8.73
CA ILE A 549 5.19 23.86 -7.68
C ILE A 549 4.26 22.77 -7.17
N GLY A 550 4.76 21.54 -7.12
CA GLY A 550 4.07 20.35 -6.60
C GLY A 550 3.48 19.45 -7.69
N ASP A 551 2.99 18.29 -7.28
CA ASP A 551 2.44 17.23 -8.16
C ASP A 551 0.92 17.38 -8.38
N GLN A 552 0.21 17.99 -7.42
CA GLN A 552 -1.23 18.21 -7.52
C GLN A 552 -1.55 19.19 -8.67
N PRO A 553 -2.35 18.79 -9.67
CA PRO A 553 -2.76 19.70 -10.73
C PRO A 553 -3.49 20.92 -10.17
N ARG A 554 -3.19 22.09 -10.72
CA ARG A 554 -3.91 23.32 -10.37
C ARG A 554 -5.15 23.52 -11.22
N ASP A 555 -6.15 24.22 -10.70
CA ASP A 555 -7.25 24.72 -11.52
C ASP A 555 -6.79 25.93 -12.35
N THR A 556 -6.71 25.73 -13.67
CA THR A 556 -6.29 26.76 -14.62
C THR A 556 -7.38 27.79 -14.93
N SER A 557 -8.60 27.61 -14.43
CA SER A 557 -9.69 28.57 -14.58
C SER A 557 -9.58 29.78 -13.61
N LEU A 558 -8.79 29.64 -12.54
CA LEU A 558 -8.57 30.68 -11.56
C LEU A 558 -7.60 31.76 -12.09
N ASP A 559 -7.84 33.00 -11.70
CA ASP A 559 -6.91 34.12 -11.98
C ASP A 559 -5.54 33.83 -11.35
N PRO A 560 -4.46 33.73 -12.15
CA PRO A 560 -3.15 33.32 -11.62
C PRO A 560 -2.58 34.30 -10.58
N ALA A 561 -2.83 35.58 -10.72
CA ALA A 561 -2.32 36.59 -9.77
C ALA A 561 -3.02 36.47 -8.42
N GLU A 562 -4.34 36.27 -8.45
CA GLU A 562 -5.13 36.08 -7.24
C GLU A 562 -4.75 34.76 -6.55
N HIS A 563 -4.65 33.66 -7.30
CA HIS A 563 -4.27 32.35 -6.75
C HIS A 563 -2.86 32.37 -6.13
N ALA A 564 -1.87 32.97 -6.81
CA ALA A 564 -0.51 33.11 -6.29
C ALA A 564 -0.46 34.03 -5.05
N ALA A 565 -1.27 35.09 -5.00
CA ALA A 565 -1.35 35.96 -3.84
C ALA A 565 -1.86 35.26 -2.59
N TYR A 566 -2.94 34.47 -2.69
CA TYR A 566 -3.44 33.65 -1.59
C TYR A 566 -2.47 32.53 -1.22
N THR A 567 -1.79 31.93 -2.20
CA THR A 567 -0.74 30.94 -1.94
C THR A 567 0.37 31.51 -1.04
N THR A 568 0.87 32.69 -1.40
CA THR A 568 1.92 33.36 -0.61
C THR A 568 1.43 33.76 0.77
N LEU A 569 0.20 34.28 0.88
CA LEU A 569 -0.39 34.61 2.17
C LEU A 569 -0.51 33.38 3.07
N TYR A 570 -1.06 32.28 2.53
CA TYR A 570 -1.32 31.07 3.33
C TYR A 570 -0.04 30.33 3.68
N ASN A 571 0.99 30.36 2.83
CA ASN A 571 2.32 29.89 3.20
C ASN A 571 2.89 30.70 4.37
N THR A 572 2.69 32.03 4.38
CA THR A 572 3.05 32.89 5.52
C THR A 572 2.25 32.52 6.77
N LEU A 573 0.93 32.30 6.65
CA LEU A 573 0.10 31.87 7.79
C LEU A 573 0.53 30.53 8.35
N MET A 574 0.91 29.57 7.52
CA MET A 574 1.44 28.26 7.96
C MET A 574 2.75 28.37 8.76
N ASN A 575 3.43 29.52 8.68
CA ASN A 575 4.67 29.82 9.41
C ASN A 575 4.47 30.70 10.65
N LEU A 576 3.23 31.05 10.99
CA LEU A 576 2.95 31.71 12.27
C LEU A 576 3.36 30.83 13.43
N ASP A 577 3.89 31.44 14.48
CA ASP A 577 4.24 30.73 15.71
C ASP A 577 3.06 29.92 16.26
N GLU A 578 1.86 30.51 16.24
CA GLU A 578 0.61 29.88 16.66
C GLU A 578 0.23 28.63 15.85
N VAL A 579 0.71 28.50 14.61
CA VAL A 579 0.47 27.33 13.76
C VAL A 579 1.56 26.26 13.94
N LEU A 580 2.76 26.66 14.34
CA LEU A 580 3.92 25.77 14.52
C LEU A 580 4.08 25.29 15.96
N VAL A 581 3.36 25.90 16.89
CA VAL A 581 3.37 25.64 18.32
C VAL A 581 1.99 25.16 18.73
N LYS A 582 1.90 24.20 19.64
CA LYS A 582 0.63 23.89 20.27
C LYS A 582 0.23 25.12 21.10
N PRO A 583 -0.94 25.73 20.83
CA PRO A 583 -1.41 26.94 21.53
C PRO A 583 -1.87 26.63 22.95
#